data_269c65ef35663f277c9207c3d97e0ae7
#
_entry.id   269c65ef35663f277c9207c3d97e0ae7
#
_cell.length_a   1.000
_cell.length_b   1.000
_cell.length_c   1.000
_cell.angle_alpha   90.00
_cell.angle_beta   90.00
_cell.angle_gamma   90.00
#
_symmetry.space_group_name_H-M   'P 1'
#
loop_
_entity.id
_entity.type
_entity.pdbx_description
1 polymer ?
#
loop_
_entity_poly.entity_id
_entity_poly.type
_entity_poly.pdbx_seq_one_letter_code
_entity_poly.pdbx_strand_id
1 'polypeptide(L)'
;MNKGIIRNEYNKKIRLINDYNKKYYNENLSVVPDSDYDVLKKEIILLEKKYNFLKDKNSPSIIVGHKPLKHFKKAIHRVPMLSLSNAFSEEDLKNFEKKIMNFLNKTDNFEIEYSAEPKIDGISASLIYKNGKFQKGLSRGDGKEGEDISENLKTINDIPLSITHNSFPSEIDIRGEVFIKNSDFTKLKDKFANPRNAASGSLRQKDPNETKKIPLKFIAYTYGYENGLKINSQGEFLKDLSEWGFKTNPHNKIIKGTKNLMINYKNIEKLRSEIDFDIDGIVYKINNFKLQSRLGYIANAPRWAIAHKFSANQASSQILDIEIQIGRTGALTPVAKIKPVNIGGVVVSNATLHNEDEIIRKDIRVNDTVVVERAGDVIPHIISVDIKKRFKDSFKFIFPKKCPSCGSKTIKEFNTITKKKDAVRRCSSEGYECEKISIEKLKHFVSKE
;
A
#
# COMPACT_ATOMS: atom_id res chain seq x y z
N MET A 1 16.54 27.79 -13.52
CA MET A 1 16.25 26.51 -14.26
C MET A 1 15.25 26.79 -15.37
N ASN A 2 15.47 26.28 -16.59
CA ASN A 2 14.55 26.43 -17.72
C ASN A 2 13.22 25.73 -17.43
N LYS A 3 12.07 26.44 -17.61
CA LYS A 3 10.71 25.88 -17.40
C LYS A 3 10.49 24.54 -18.13
N GLY A 4 11.10 24.36 -19.30
CA GLY A 4 11.03 23.11 -20.08
C GLY A 4 11.70 21.91 -19.39
N ILE A 5 12.84 22.13 -18.74
CA ILE A 5 13.56 21.06 -18.00
C ILE A 5 12.73 20.62 -16.79
N ILE A 6 12.19 21.58 -16.03
CA ILE A 6 11.37 21.31 -14.84
C ILE A 6 10.10 20.54 -15.23
N ARG A 7 9.40 20.98 -16.31
CA ARG A 7 8.21 20.29 -16.81
C ARG A 7 8.52 18.86 -17.29
N ASN A 8 9.65 18.65 -17.94
CA ASN A 8 10.07 17.30 -18.39
C ASN A 8 10.36 16.37 -17.20
N GLU A 9 11.03 16.87 -16.16
CA GLU A 9 11.28 16.10 -14.94
C GLU A 9 9.97 15.74 -14.23
N TYR A 10 9.08 16.70 -14.04
CA TYR A 10 7.75 16.51 -13.47
C TYR A 10 6.95 15.46 -14.26
N ASN A 11 6.86 15.58 -15.59
CA ASN A 11 6.13 14.64 -16.44
C ASN A 11 6.69 13.21 -16.36
N LYS A 12 8.00 13.04 -16.17
CA LYS A 12 8.61 11.71 -15.94
C LYS A 12 8.11 11.11 -14.63
N LYS A 13 8.10 11.90 -13.55
CA LYS A 13 7.62 11.46 -12.24
C LYS A 13 6.13 11.11 -12.26
N ILE A 14 5.31 11.90 -12.96
CA ILE A 14 3.87 11.61 -13.15
C ILE A 14 3.65 10.29 -13.92
N ARG A 15 4.41 10.04 -14.99
CA ARG A 15 4.31 8.76 -15.73
C ARG A 15 4.70 7.58 -14.87
N LEU A 16 5.78 7.71 -14.11
CA LEU A 16 6.28 6.65 -13.25
C LEU A 16 5.28 6.29 -12.14
N ILE A 17 4.72 7.29 -11.43
CA ILE A 17 3.76 7.03 -10.37
C ILE A 17 2.44 6.46 -10.91
N ASN A 18 2.02 6.85 -12.12
CA ASN A 18 0.84 6.27 -12.76
C ASN A 18 1.07 4.83 -13.22
N ASP A 19 2.28 4.47 -13.66
CA ASP A 19 2.64 3.07 -13.96
C ASP A 19 2.63 2.22 -12.68
N TYR A 20 3.18 2.74 -11.58
CA TYR A 20 3.11 2.09 -10.27
C TYR A 20 1.66 1.89 -9.81
N ASN A 21 0.82 2.91 -9.92
CA ASN A 21 -0.60 2.81 -9.60
C ASN A 21 -1.31 1.75 -10.43
N LYS A 22 -1.06 1.70 -11.73
CA LYS A 22 -1.65 0.70 -12.63
C LYS A 22 -1.24 -0.72 -12.21
N LYS A 23 0.05 -0.96 -11.98
CA LYS A 23 0.55 -2.27 -11.56
C LYS A 23 -0.01 -2.68 -10.21
N TYR A 24 0.00 -1.76 -9.26
CA TYR A 24 -0.48 -2.01 -7.90
C TYR A 24 -1.99 -2.27 -7.83
N TYR A 25 -2.81 -1.38 -8.43
CA TYR A 25 -4.26 -1.46 -8.30
C TYR A 25 -4.94 -2.37 -9.33
N ASN A 26 -4.39 -2.53 -10.53
CA ASN A 26 -5.01 -3.33 -11.59
C ASN A 26 -4.38 -4.71 -11.76
N GLU A 27 -3.08 -4.82 -11.55
CA GLU A 27 -2.33 -6.04 -11.80
C GLU A 27 -1.97 -6.77 -10.49
N ASN A 28 -2.28 -6.18 -9.32
CA ASN A 28 -1.92 -6.65 -7.99
C ASN A 28 -0.41 -6.92 -7.84
N LEU A 29 0.41 -6.11 -8.53
CA LEU A 29 1.86 -6.21 -8.52
C LEU A 29 2.46 -5.02 -7.77
N SER A 30 3.06 -5.24 -6.61
CA SER A 30 3.89 -4.26 -5.92
C SER A 30 5.28 -4.28 -6.56
N VAL A 31 5.55 -3.33 -7.47
CA VAL A 31 6.83 -3.25 -8.20
C VAL A 31 7.83 -2.30 -7.56
N VAL A 32 7.40 -1.60 -6.53
CA VAL A 32 8.20 -0.63 -5.78
C VAL A 32 7.75 -0.66 -4.32
N PRO A 33 8.67 -0.49 -3.36
CA PRO A 33 8.32 -0.34 -1.95
C PRO A 33 7.40 0.86 -1.71
N ASP A 34 6.52 0.76 -0.71
CA ASP A 34 5.62 1.86 -0.34
C ASP A 34 6.38 3.13 0.04
N SER A 35 7.57 2.98 0.68
CA SER A 35 8.47 4.10 1.00
C SER A 35 8.90 4.86 -0.25
N ASP A 36 9.32 4.16 -1.30
CA ASP A 36 9.80 4.77 -2.55
C ASP A 36 8.65 5.41 -3.32
N TYR A 37 7.46 4.77 -3.30
CA TYR A 37 6.23 5.35 -3.84
C TYR A 37 5.86 6.66 -3.11
N ASP A 38 5.92 6.66 -1.77
CA ASP A 38 5.61 7.84 -0.96
C ASP A 38 6.63 8.96 -1.14
N VAL A 39 7.92 8.64 -1.30
CA VAL A 39 8.97 9.62 -1.64
C VAL A 39 8.67 10.25 -3.00
N LEU A 40 8.40 9.44 -4.03
CA LEU A 40 8.05 9.94 -5.38
C LEU A 40 6.80 10.81 -5.34
N LYS A 41 5.78 10.41 -4.60
CA LYS A 41 4.56 11.20 -4.39
C LYS A 41 4.84 12.54 -3.71
N LYS A 42 5.66 12.55 -2.66
CA LYS A 42 6.07 13.75 -1.94
C LYS A 42 6.84 14.71 -2.85
N GLU A 43 7.76 14.21 -3.67
CA GLU A 43 8.52 15.02 -4.62
C GLU A 43 7.62 15.68 -5.68
N ILE A 44 6.63 14.95 -6.22
CA ILE A 44 5.64 15.50 -7.16
C ILE A 44 4.87 16.66 -6.52
N ILE A 45 4.35 16.44 -5.30
CA ILE A 45 3.58 17.47 -4.58
C ILE A 45 4.44 18.70 -4.26
N LEU A 46 5.71 18.51 -3.90
CA LEU A 46 6.65 19.63 -3.65
C LEU A 46 6.94 20.42 -4.94
N LEU A 47 7.10 19.76 -6.08
CA LEU A 47 7.26 20.42 -7.37
C LEU A 47 6.04 21.25 -7.74
N GLU A 48 4.82 20.73 -7.53
CA GLU A 48 3.57 21.46 -7.79
C GLU A 48 3.39 22.68 -6.88
N LYS A 49 3.79 22.58 -5.61
CA LYS A 49 3.79 23.71 -4.67
C LYS A 49 4.81 24.78 -5.05
N LYS A 50 5.99 24.37 -5.52
CA LYS A 50 7.07 25.30 -5.89
C LYS A 50 6.82 25.97 -7.24
N TYR A 51 6.12 25.30 -8.17
CA TYR A 51 5.95 25.76 -9.54
C TYR A 51 4.48 25.68 -9.96
N ASN A 52 3.74 26.77 -9.81
CA ASN A 52 2.30 26.87 -10.10
C ASN A 52 1.89 26.50 -11.55
N PHE A 53 2.85 26.46 -12.50
CA PHE A 53 2.60 26.05 -13.87
C PHE A 53 2.62 24.53 -14.07
N LEU A 54 2.97 23.74 -13.05
CA LEU A 54 2.92 22.30 -13.06
C LEU A 54 1.55 21.84 -12.53
N LYS A 55 0.65 21.49 -13.44
CA LYS A 55 -0.65 20.88 -13.11
C LYS A 55 -0.93 19.77 -14.09
N ASP A 56 -1.15 18.57 -13.59
CA ASP A 56 -1.54 17.40 -14.38
C ASP A 56 -2.79 16.77 -13.77
N LYS A 57 -3.77 16.45 -14.62
CA LYS A 57 -5.04 15.82 -14.18
C LYS A 57 -4.81 14.44 -13.55
N ASN A 58 -3.70 13.80 -13.87
CA ASN A 58 -3.31 12.48 -13.36
C ASN A 58 -2.33 12.56 -12.19
N SER A 59 -2.12 13.75 -11.62
CA SER A 59 -1.25 13.91 -10.46
C SER A 59 -1.83 13.18 -9.23
N PRO A 60 -1.00 12.53 -8.40
CA PRO A 60 -1.41 11.95 -7.13
C PRO A 60 -1.86 13.00 -6.10
N SER A 61 -1.68 14.30 -6.38
CA SER A 61 -2.30 15.38 -5.61
C SER A 61 -3.80 15.56 -5.92
N ILE A 62 -4.26 15.02 -7.06
CA ILE A 62 -5.65 15.15 -7.55
C ILE A 62 -6.38 13.81 -7.55
N ILE A 63 -5.70 12.73 -7.97
CA ILE A 63 -6.30 11.39 -8.10
C ILE A 63 -5.84 10.50 -6.94
N VAL A 64 -6.77 9.74 -6.38
CA VAL A 64 -6.52 8.69 -5.39
C VAL A 64 -6.75 7.34 -6.08
N GLY A 65 -5.81 6.40 -5.93
CA GLY A 65 -5.94 5.07 -6.50
C GLY A 65 -5.84 5.01 -8.02
N HIS A 66 -6.59 4.12 -8.64
CA HIS A 66 -6.63 3.91 -10.09
C HIS A 66 -8.07 3.74 -10.58
N LYS A 67 -8.32 4.02 -11.87
CA LYS A 67 -9.65 3.85 -12.47
C LYS A 67 -10.14 2.41 -12.32
N PRO A 68 -11.43 2.20 -11.95
CA PRO A 68 -12.02 0.87 -11.79
C PRO A 68 -11.94 0.02 -13.05
N LEU A 69 -11.86 -1.30 -12.90
CA LEU A 69 -11.80 -2.26 -14.00
C LEU A 69 -13.11 -2.27 -14.80
N LYS A 70 -13.03 -2.58 -16.10
CA LYS A 70 -14.19 -2.55 -17.01
C LYS A 70 -15.21 -3.67 -16.77
N HIS A 71 -14.84 -4.72 -16.04
CA HIS A 71 -15.68 -5.94 -15.89
C HIS A 71 -16.75 -5.83 -14.80
N PHE A 72 -16.62 -4.91 -13.86
CA PHE A 72 -17.59 -4.66 -12.79
C PHE A 72 -18.46 -3.46 -13.12
N LYS A 73 -19.72 -3.49 -12.68
CA LYS A 73 -20.56 -2.30 -12.66
C LYS A 73 -19.90 -1.26 -11.75
N LYS A 74 -20.02 -0.01 -12.10
CA LYS A 74 -19.42 1.09 -11.36
C LYS A 74 -20.49 1.90 -10.67
N ALA A 75 -20.15 2.46 -9.52
CA ALA A 75 -21.03 3.37 -8.81
C ALA A 75 -20.22 4.50 -8.15
N ILE A 76 -20.85 5.66 -8.09
CA ILE A 76 -20.27 6.86 -7.48
C ILE A 76 -20.44 6.76 -5.96
N HIS A 77 -19.37 7.05 -5.20
CA HIS A 77 -19.43 7.19 -3.76
C HIS A 77 -20.25 8.43 -3.37
N ARG A 78 -21.23 8.30 -2.47
CA ARG A 78 -22.02 9.44 -1.96
C ARG A 78 -21.12 10.50 -1.29
N VAL A 79 -20.08 10.05 -0.61
CA VAL A 79 -18.98 10.86 -0.10
C VAL A 79 -17.67 10.25 -0.62
N PRO A 80 -16.74 11.03 -1.19
CA PRO A 80 -15.50 10.47 -1.74
C PRO A 80 -14.68 9.66 -0.71
N MET A 81 -14.07 8.56 -1.14
CA MET A 81 -13.12 7.78 -0.35
C MET A 81 -11.70 8.32 -0.55
N LEU A 82 -11.37 9.32 0.26
CA LEU A 82 -10.11 10.03 0.14
C LEU A 82 -8.91 9.22 0.67
N SER A 83 -7.72 9.70 0.36
CA SER A 83 -6.46 9.21 0.93
C SER A 83 -6.22 9.86 2.31
N LEU A 84 -5.13 9.45 2.98
CA LEU A 84 -4.63 10.12 4.17
C LEU A 84 -3.30 10.80 3.86
N SER A 85 -3.00 11.89 4.56
CA SER A 85 -1.64 12.41 4.63
C SER A 85 -0.77 11.46 5.44
N ASN A 86 0.51 11.33 5.09
CA ASN A 86 1.43 10.46 5.80
C ASN A 86 2.32 11.26 6.75
N ALA A 87 2.62 10.67 7.91
CA ALA A 87 3.69 11.04 8.83
C ALA A 87 4.69 9.87 8.92
N PHE A 88 5.96 10.20 9.04
CA PHE A 88 7.05 9.22 9.19
C PHE A 88 7.91 9.51 10.42
N SER A 89 7.66 10.62 11.09
CA SER A 89 8.41 11.09 12.26
C SER A 89 7.52 11.75 13.29
N GLU A 90 8.03 11.86 14.52
CA GLU A 90 7.39 12.66 15.59
C GLU A 90 7.22 14.13 15.18
N GLU A 91 8.17 14.67 14.42
CA GLU A 91 8.09 16.05 13.92
C GLU A 91 6.94 16.24 12.94
N ASP A 92 6.68 15.26 12.07
CA ASP A 92 5.53 15.30 11.17
C ASP A 92 4.21 15.35 11.95
N LEU A 93 4.10 14.60 13.07
CA LEU A 93 2.92 14.64 13.96
C LEU A 93 2.78 15.99 14.66
N LYS A 94 3.87 16.55 15.19
CA LYS A 94 3.86 17.89 15.80
C LYS A 94 3.44 18.95 14.79
N ASN A 95 3.94 18.86 13.55
CA ASN A 95 3.55 19.74 12.47
C ASN A 95 2.08 19.57 12.05
N PHE A 96 1.55 18.36 12.09
CA PHE A 96 0.14 18.07 11.86
C PHE A 96 -0.72 18.72 12.96
N GLU A 97 -0.42 18.52 14.23
CA GLU A 97 -1.12 19.13 15.37
C GLU A 97 -1.07 20.66 15.31
N LYS A 98 0.11 21.24 15.04
CA LYS A 98 0.27 22.70 14.90
C LYS A 98 -0.62 23.27 13.79
N LYS A 99 -0.76 22.58 12.65
CA LYS A 99 -1.66 23.00 11.57
C LYS A 99 -3.13 22.97 12.00
N ILE A 100 -3.53 21.96 12.78
CA ILE A 100 -4.89 21.85 13.35
C ILE A 100 -5.13 23.02 14.32
N MET A 101 -4.22 23.25 15.26
CA MET A 101 -4.31 24.30 16.26
C MET A 101 -4.45 25.68 15.61
N ASN A 102 -3.59 25.97 14.62
CA ASN A 102 -3.66 27.22 13.85
C ASN A 102 -4.99 27.39 13.11
N PHE A 103 -5.49 26.32 12.47
CA PHE A 103 -6.77 26.37 11.75
C PHE A 103 -7.96 26.58 12.67
N LEU A 104 -7.92 25.99 13.86
CA LEU A 104 -8.97 26.11 14.87
C LEU A 104 -8.86 27.38 15.73
N ASN A 105 -7.78 28.19 15.55
CA ASN A 105 -7.45 29.34 16.40
C ASN A 105 -7.38 28.94 17.89
N LYS A 106 -6.68 27.83 18.19
CA LYS A 106 -6.48 27.33 19.55
C LYS A 106 -5.06 27.62 20.02
N THR A 107 -4.91 27.84 21.32
CA THR A 107 -3.64 28.05 22.00
C THR A 107 -3.02 26.72 22.44
N ASP A 108 -1.76 26.71 22.81
CA ASP A 108 -0.99 25.52 23.21
C ASP A 108 -1.59 24.76 24.41
N ASN A 109 -2.48 25.41 25.19
CA ASN A 109 -3.20 24.76 26.30
C ASN A 109 -4.40 23.90 25.87
N PHE A 110 -4.76 23.92 24.57
CA PHE A 110 -5.84 23.09 24.07
C PHE A 110 -5.30 21.71 23.66
N GLU A 111 -5.68 20.70 24.43
CA GLU A 111 -5.25 19.33 24.19
C GLU A 111 -6.23 18.62 23.23
N ILE A 112 -5.71 18.16 22.10
CA ILE A 112 -6.50 17.44 21.11
C ILE A 112 -6.61 15.97 21.53
N GLU A 113 -7.83 15.44 21.48
CA GLU A 113 -8.09 14.02 21.67
C GLU A 113 -8.18 13.32 20.31
N TYR A 114 -7.46 12.25 20.17
CA TYR A 114 -7.35 11.44 18.95
C TYR A 114 -7.89 10.03 19.17
N SER A 115 -8.57 9.49 18.15
CA SER A 115 -8.69 8.05 17.96
C SER A 115 -7.42 7.55 17.26
N ALA A 116 -6.70 6.66 17.90
CA ALA A 116 -5.52 5.99 17.37
C ALA A 116 -5.90 4.57 16.95
N GLU A 117 -5.88 4.30 15.66
CA GLU A 117 -6.39 3.07 15.05
C GLU A 117 -5.28 2.40 14.25
N PRO A 118 -4.88 1.13 14.53
CA PRO A 118 -3.91 0.42 13.70
C PRO A 118 -4.35 0.39 12.25
N LYS A 119 -3.47 0.80 11.35
CA LYS A 119 -3.71 0.86 9.91
C LYS A 119 -3.53 -0.53 9.31
N ILE A 120 -4.65 -1.19 9.06
CA ILE A 120 -4.68 -2.53 8.47
C ILE A 120 -4.20 -2.43 7.01
N ASP A 121 -3.33 -3.34 6.61
CA ASP A 121 -2.87 -3.47 5.23
C ASP A 121 -3.78 -4.44 4.47
N GLY A 122 -4.87 -3.90 3.94
CA GLY A 122 -5.92 -4.63 3.24
C GLY A 122 -6.49 -3.81 2.08
N ILE A 123 -7.75 -4.05 1.76
CA ILE A 123 -8.49 -3.40 0.69
C ILE A 123 -9.70 -2.70 1.27
N SER A 124 -9.76 -1.37 1.11
CA SER A 124 -10.88 -0.59 1.60
C SER A 124 -12.17 -0.87 0.83
N ALA A 125 -13.26 -1.04 1.56
CA ALA A 125 -14.60 -1.18 1.02
C ALA A 125 -15.58 -0.22 1.69
N SER A 126 -16.63 0.18 0.95
CA SER A 126 -17.75 0.99 1.43
C SER A 126 -19.03 0.17 1.33
N LEU A 127 -19.71 -0.03 2.46
CA LEU A 127 -20.92 -0.82 2.60
C LEU A 127 -22.12 0.12 2.79
N ILE A 128 -23.04 0.13 1.85
CA ILE A 128 -24.22 1.01 1.86
C ILE A 128 -25.38 0.27 2.52
N TYR A 129 -25.89 0.84 3.61
CA TYR A 129 -27.07 0.35 4.32
C TYR A 129 -28.23 1.33 4.19
N LYS A 130 -29.43 0.78 4.09
CA LYS A 130 -30.69 1.52 4.16
C LYS A 130 -31.69 0.74 5.02
N ASN A 131 -32.24 1.41 6.02
CA ASN A 131 -33.17 0.81 7.00
C ASN A 131 -32.63 -0.52 7.56
N GLY A 132 -31.36 -0.54 7.98
CA GLY A 132 -30.67 -1.69 8.54
C GLY A 132 -30.33 -2.80 7.55
N LYS A 133 -30.68 -2.69 6.26
CA LYS A 133 -30.40 -3.73 5.25
C LYS A 133 -29.22 -3.34 4.37
N PHE A 134 -28.29 -4.26 4.16
CA PHE A 134 -27.20 -4.12 3.19
C PHE A 134 -27.77 -3.97 1.78
N GLN A 135 -27.45 -2.88 1.11
CA GLN A 135 -27.91 -2.58 -0.25
C GLN A 135 -26.82 -2.83 -1.30
N LYS A 136 -25.62 -2.30 -1.03
CA LYS A 136 -24.52 -2.31 -1.99
C LYS A 136 -23.17 -2.22 -1.29
N GLY A 137 -22.16 -2.83 -1.92
CA GLY A 137 -20.78 -2.70 -1.49
C GLY A 137 -19.87 -2.28 -2.64
N LEU A 138 -19.02 -1.28 -2.39
CA LEU A 138 -18.15 -0.68 -3.39
C LEU A 138 -16.69 -0.80 -2.98
N SER A 139 -15.82 -1.08 -3.95
CA SER A 139 -14.37 -0.87 -3.79
C SER A 139 -14.07 0.63 -3.74
N ARG A 140 -12.88 1.01 -3.25
CA ARG A 140 -12.47 2.42 -3.25
C ARG A 140 -12.40 3.02 -4.65
N GLY A 141 -11.92 2.24 -5.63
CA GLY A 141 -11.69 2.73 -6.99
C GLY A 141 -10.72 3.91 -7.03
N ASP A 142 -11.10 4.98 -7.73
CA ASP A 142 -10.36 6.23 -7.78
C ASP A 142 -10.73 7.23 -6.67
N GLY A 143 -11.50 6.77 -5.70
CA GLY A 143 -12.01 7.54 -4.57
C GLY A 143 -13.33 8.26 -4.86
N LYS A 144 -13.72 8.47 -6.10
CA LYS A 144 -15.00 9.05 -6.52
C LYS A 144 -15.95 7.97 -7.03
N GLU A 145 -15.42 7.04 -7.82
CA GLU A 145 -16.15 5.93 -8.41
C GLU A 145 -15.48 4.61 -8.01
N GLY A 146 -16.27 3.65 -7.48
CA GLY A 146 -15.84 2.32 -7.09
C GLY A 146 -16.48 1.22 -7.95
N GLU A 147 -15.91 0.03 -7.89
CA GLU A 147 -16.46 -1.19 -8.47
C GLU A 147 -17.57 -1.73 -7.54
N ASP A 148 -18.70 -2.13 -8.11
CA ASP A 148 -19.75 -2.82 -7.37
C ASP A 148 -19.31 -4.28 -7.12
N ILE A 149 -18.89 -4.54 -5.90
CA ILE A 149 -18.42 -5.84 -5.41
C ILE A 149 -19.38 -6.43 -4.36
N SER A 150 -20.65 -6.06 -4.46
CA SER A 150 -21.68 -6.39 -3.46
C SER A 150 -21.76 -7.89 -3.20
N GLU A 151 -21.81 -8.71 -4.27
CA GLU A 151 -21.99 -10.16 -4.12
C GLU A 151 -20.75 -10.81 -3.49
N ASN A 152 -19.55 -10.32 -3.80
CA ASN A 152 -18.33 -10.79 -3.17
C ASN A 152 -18.29 -10.42 -1.68
N LEU A 153 -18.66 -9.19 -1.32
CA LEU A 153 -18.69 -8.75 0.08
C LEU A 153 -19.73 -9.50 0.94
N LYS A 154 -20.86 -9.92 0.35
CA LYS A 154 -21.87 -10.74 1.04
C LYS A 154 -21.33 -12.10 1.48
N THR A 155 -20.23 -12.58 0.89
CA THR A 155 -19.60 -13.85 1.29
C THR A 155 -18.76 -13.71 2.57
N ILE A 156 -18.50 -12.50 3.06
CA ILE A 156 -17.67 -12.23 4.24
C ILE A 156 -18.55 -12.23 5.48
N ASN A 157 -18.34 -13.21 6.37
CA ASN A 157 -19.17 -13.39 7.57
C ASN A 157 -19.14 -12.20 8.56
N ASP A 158 -18.09 -11.39 8.55
CA ASP A 158 -17.96 -10.22 9.42
C ASP A 158 -18.80 -9.02 8.95
N ILE A 159 -19.50 -9.14 7.81
CA ILE A 159 -20.38 -8.09 7.25
C ILE A 159 -21.83 -8.45 7.54
N PRO A 160 -22.51 -7.77 8.47
CA PRO A 160 -23.92 -8.00 8.74
C PRO A 160 -24.78 -7.62 7.52
N LEU A 161 -25.61 -8.54 7.03
CA LEU A 161 -26.52 -8.25 5.91
C LEU A 161 -27.82 -7.57 6.37
N SER A 162 -28.16 -7.68 7.66
CA SER A 162 -29.31 -7.03 8.29
C SER A 162 -28.96 -6.62 9.72
N ILE A 163 -29.33 -5.41 10.10
CA ILE A 163 -29.06 -4.81 11.41
C ILE A 163 -30.39 -4.26 11.95
N THR A 164 -30.76 -4.69 13.14
CA THR A 164 -32.04 -4.31 13.77
C THR A 164 -31.85 -3.46 15.02
N HIS A 165 -30.69 -2.83 15.19
CA HIS A 165 -30.38 -2.03 16.37
C HIS A 165 -31.07 -0.66 16.31
N ASN A 166 -31.65 -0.21 17.43
CA ASN A 166 -32.41 1.03 17.49
C ASN A 166 -31.61 2.31 17.21
N SER A 167 -30.31 2.30 17.50
CA SER A 167 -29.42 3.44 17.21
C SER A 167 -28.91 3.44 15.77
N PHE A 168 -29.23 2.40 14.98
CA PHE A 168 -28.70 2.31 13.60
C PHE A 168 -29.39 3.38 12.73
N PRO A 169 -28.65 4.21 12.00
CA PRO A 169 -29.19 5.28 11.18
C PRO A 169 -30.03 4.73 10.00
N SER A 170 -30.96 5.54 9.52
CA SER A 170 -31.82 5.16 8.38
C SER A 170 -31.03 4.88 7.11
N GLU A 171 -29.96 5.62 6.89
CA GLU A 171 -29.00 5.37 5.80
C GLU A 171 -27.57 5.65 6.29
N ILE A 172 -26.66 4.75 5.95
CA ILE A 172 -25.22 4.94 6.26
C ILE A 172 -24.35 4.16 5.29
N ASP A 173 -23.16 4.75 4.96
CA ASP A 173 -22.07 4.09 4.28
C ASP A 173 -21.01 3.70 5.30
N ILE A 174 -20.99 2.45 5.76
CA ILE A 174 -19.95 1.93 6.64
C ILE A 174 -18.69 1.64 5.81
N ARG A 175 -17.55 2.16 6.26
CA ARG A 175 -16.25 1.93 5.61
C ARG A 175 -15.34 1.09 6.49
N GLY A 176 -14.66 0.17 5.86
CA GLY A 176 -13.76 -0.74 6.55
C GLY A 176 -12.69 -1.30 5.61
N GLU A 177 -11.86 -2.16 6.17
CA GLU A 177 -10.81 -2.85 5.43
C GLU A 177 -11.12 -4.34 5.33
N VAL A 178 -11.06 -4.88 4.12
CA VAL A 178 -11.08 -6.32 3.85
C VAL A 178 -9.65 -6.82 3.86
N PHE A 179 -9.38 -7.87 4.62
CA PHE A 179 -8.04 -8.43 4.81
C PHE A 179 -8.09 -9.95 5.00
N ILE A 180 -6.94 -10.57 5.08
CA ILE A 180 -6.78 -11.99 5.41
C ILE A 180 -5.86 -12.07 6.63
N LYS A 181 -6.16 -12.96 7.57
CA LYS A 181 -5.30 -13.25 8.71
C LYS A 181 -4.01 -13.93 8.26
N ASN A 182 -2.90 -13.63 8.91
CA ASN A 182 -1.60 -14.23 8.60
C ASN A 182 -1.61 -15.74 8.79
N SER A 183 -2.31 -16.23 9.82
CA SER A 183 -2.55 -17.66 10.06
C SER A 183 -3.29 -18.35 8.90
N ASP A 184 -4.28 -17.70 8.31
CA ASP A 184 -5.04 -18.21 7.17
C ASP A 184 -4.26 -18.09 5.85
N PHE A 185 -3.47 -17.04 5.69
CA PHE A 185 -2.66 -16.81 4.49
C PHE A 185 -1.58 -17.87 4.28
N THR A 186 -1.14 -18.55 5.33
CA THR A 186 -0.16 -19.65 5.22
C THR A 186 -0.57 -20.71 4.19
N LYS A 187 -1.87 -20.95 4.00
CA LYS A 187 -2.44 -21.89 3.04
C LYS A 187 -2.57 -21.34 1.61
N LEU A 188 -2.31 -20.05 1.43
CA LEU A 188 -2.48 -19.33 0.17
C LEU A 188 -1.16 -18.83 -0.43
N LYS A 189 -0.02 -19.07 0.22
CA LYS A 189 1.32 -18.58 -0.16
C LYS A 189 1.75 -19.01 -1.57
N ASP A 190 1.30 -20.18 -2.03
CA ASP A 190 1.63 -20.66 -3.38
C ASP A 190 0.88 -19.92 -4.49
N LYS A 191 -0.24 -19.27 -4.14
CA LYS A 191 -1.11 -18.57 -5.11
C LYS A 191 -0.93 -17.07 -5.09
N PHE A 192 -0.56 -16.49 -3.96
CA PHE A 192 -0.51 -15.03 -3.77
C PHE A 192 0.79 -14.60 -3.09
N ALA A 193 1.29 -13.44 -3.49
CA ALA A 193 2.55 -12.89 -2.96
C ALA A 193 2.44 -12.44 -1.49
N ASN A 194 1.29 -11.91 -1.09
CA ASN A 194 1.04 -11.42 0.28
C ASN A 194 -0.47 -11.40 0.60
N PRO A 195 -0.87 -11.25 1.89
CA PRO A 195 -2.27 -11.22 2.32
C PRO A 195 -3.11 -10.15 1.63
N ARG A 196 -2.56 -8.96 1.42
CA ARG A 196 -3.24 -7.85 0.75
C ARG A 196 -3.56 -8.18 -0.71
N ASN A 197 -2.60 -8.74 -1.45
CA ASN A 197 -2.81 -9.15 -2.85
C ASN A 197 -3.84 -10.28 -2.94
N ALA A 198 -3.82 -11.22 -1.99
CA ALA A 198 -4.82 -12.26 -1.89
C ALA A 198 -6.23 -11.69 -1.65
N ALA A 199 -6.38 -10.72 -0.73
CA ALA A 199 -7.65 -10.05 -0.48
C ALA A 199 -8.13 -9.28 -1.73
N SER A 200 -7.24 -8.52 -2.39
CA SER A 200 -7.56 -7.74 -3.60
C SER A 200 -8.02 -8.62 -4.76
N GLY A 201 -7.27 -9.68 -5.05
CA GLY A 201 -7.58 -10.63 -6.12
C GLY A 201 -8.89 -11.37 -5.87
N SER A 202 -9.13 -11.76 -4.62
CA SER A 202 -10.32 -12.52 -4.23
C SER A 202 -11.61 -11.68 -4.26
N LEU A 203 -11.55 -10.39 -3.89
CA LEU A 203 -12.70 -9.48 -3.98
C LEU A 203 -13.10 -9.14 -5.41
N ARG A 204 -12.25 -9.39 -6.39
CA ARG A 204 -12.49 -9.10 -7.81
C ARG A 204 -12.77 -10.35 -8.63
N GLN A 205 -13.14 -11.46 -8.01
CA GLN A 205 -13.60 -12.66 -8.71
C GLN A 205 -14.98 -12.40 -9.33
N LYS A 206 -15.17 -12.87 -10.57
CA LYS A 206 -16.47 -12.78 -11.26
C LYS A 206 -17.52 -13.64 -10.60
N ASP A 207 -17.12 -14.82 -10.13
CA ASP A 207 -17.97 -15.72 -9.36
C ASP A 207 -17.76 -15.49 -7.85
N PRO A 208 -18.78 -15.03 -7.11
CA PRO A 208 -18.70 -14.87 -5.65
C PRO A 208 -18.41 -16.18 -4.91
N ASN A 209 -18.68 -17.35 -5.49
CA ASN A 209 -18.35 -18.63 -4.88
C ASN A 209 -16.83 -18.85 -4.79
N GLU A 210 -16.05 -18.30 -5.73
CA GLU A 210 -14.59 -18.33 -5.64
C GLU A 210 -14.10 -17.40 -4.51
N THR A 211 -14.72 -16.24 -4.34
CA THR A 211 -14.44 -15.36 -3.19
C THR A 211 -14.73 -16.06 -1.87
N LYS A 212 -15.84 -16.79 -1.77
CA LYS A 212 -16.27 -17.52 -0.56
C LYS A 212 -15.25 -18.58 -0.09
N LYS A 213 -14.44 -19.12 -1.00
CA LYS A 213 -13.39 -20.09 -0.66
C LYS A 213 -12.20 -19.46 0.08
N ILE A 214 -12.07 -18.15 0.03
CA ILE A 214 -10.98 -17.40 0.64
C ILE A 214 -11.44 -16.85 1.99
N PRO A 215 -10.68 -17.03 3.08
CA PRO A 215 -11.07 -16.63 4.44
C PRO A 215 -10.93 -15.12 4.66
N LEU A 216 -11.64 -14.34 3.86
CA LEU A 216 -11.67 -12.87 3.98
C LEU A 216 -12.31 -12.45 5.29
N LYS A 217 -11.76 -11.38 5.88
CA LYS A 217 -12.23 -10.72 7.10
C LYS A 217 -12.52 -9.26 6.80
N PHE A 218 -13.36 -8.64 7.63
CA PHE A 218 -13.69 -7.24 7.52
C PHE A 218 -13.63 -6.57 8.90
N ILE A 219 -12.94 -5.43 8.96
CA ILE A 219 -12.93 -4.53 10.13
C ILE A 219 -13.46 -3.16 9.71
N ALA A 220 -14.51 -2.70 10.38
CA ALA A 220 -15.07 -1.38 10.16
C ALA A 220 -14.30 -0.32 10.95
N TYR A 221 -14.11 0.89 10.36
CA TYR A 221 -13.32 1.94 11.01
C TYR A 221 -13.86 3.37 10.82
N THR A 222 -14.80 3.61 9.91
CA THR A 222 -15.40 4.94 9.71
C THR A 222 -16.68 4.84 8.88
N TYR A 223 -17.30 5.98 8.62
CA TYR A 223 -18.42 6.09 7.71
C TYR A 223 -18.14 7.08 6.58
N GLY A 224 -18.95 7.03 5.54
CA GLY A 224 -18.97 8.00 4.46
C GLY A 224 -20.18 8.93 4.58
N TYR A 225 -21.26 8.59 3.86
CA TYR A 225 -22.54 9.26 4.00
C TYR A 225 -23.31 8.70 5.23
N GLU A 226 -24.06 9.55 5.91
CA GLU A 226 -24.96 9.14 6.97
C GLU A 226 -26.25 9.99 6.98
N ASN A 227 -27.33 9.42 7.48
CA ASN A 227 -28.57 10.11 7.76
C ASN A 227 -29.18 9.54 9.04
N GLY A 228 -29.14 10.35 10.10
CA GLY A 228 -29.69 9.98 11.41
C GLY A 228 -28.68 9.45 12.42
N LEU A 229 -27.40 9.60 12.19
CA LEU A 229 -26.35 9.25 13.15
C LEU A 229 -26.37 10.23 14.34
N LYS A 230 -26.48 9.71 15.58
CA LYS A 230 -26.64 10.51 16.79
C LYS A 230 -25.45 10.45 17.74
N ILE A 231 -24.25 10.45 17.23
CA ILE A 231 -22.99 10.38 17.99
C ILE A 231 -22.09 11.58 17.68
N ASN A 232 -21.19 11.90 18.60
CA ASN A 232 -20.36 13.09 18.53
C ASN A 232 -18.87 12.80 18.39
N SER A 233 -18.47 11.54 18.48
CA SER A 233 -17.05 11.17 18.47
C SER A 233 -16.75 9.87 17.71
N GLN A 234 -15.51 9.74 17.25
CA GLN A 234 -15.00 8.53 16.61
C GLN A 234 -15.01 7.34 17.59
N GLY A 235 -14.73 7.57 18.87
CA GLY A 235 -14.75 6.52 19.89
C GLY A 235 -16.16 5.97 20.11
N GLU A 236 -17.19 6.83 20.18
CA GLU A 236 -18.60 6.42 20.22
C GLU A 236 -18.95 5.63 18.96
N PHE A 237 -18.54 6.10 17.77
CA PHE A 237 -18.80 5.39 16.53
C PHE A 237 -18.21 3.98 16.50
N LEU A 238 -16.97 3.81 16.96
CA LEU A 238 -16.34 2.49 17.05
C LEU A 238 -17.07 1.55 18.02
N LYS A 239 -17.64 2.09 19.09
CA LYS A 239 -18.48 1.34 20.01
C LYS A 239 -19.79 0.92 19.35
N ASP A 240 -20.51 1.86 18.71
CA ASP A 240 -21.74 1.60 17.99
C ASP A 240 -21.55 0.56 16.87
N LEU A 241 -20.43 0.63 16.12
CA LEU A 241 -20.10 -0.39 15.12
C LEU A 241 -20.10 -1.79 15.72
N SER A 242 -19.53 -1.96 16.92
CA SER A 242 -19.48 -3.26 17.61
C SER A 242 -20.88 -3.70 18.06
N GLU A 243 -21.71 -2.78 18.54
CA GLU A 243 -23.10 -3.03 18.92
C GLU A 243 -23.99 -3.38 17.71
N TRP A 244 -23.68 -2.82 16.54
CA TRP A 244 -24.33 -3.16 15.26
C TRP A 244 -23.85 -4.46 14.63
N GLY A 245 -22.88 -5.17 15.27
CA GLY A 245 -22.39 -6.47 14.84
C GLY A 245 -21.16 -6.43 13.94
N PHE A 246 -20.56 -5.26 13.69
CA PHE A 246 -19.28 -5.18 12.98
C PHE A 246 -18.11 -5.51 13.91
N LYS A 247 -17.04 -6.02 13.31
CA LYS A 247 -15.75 -6.11 14.00
C LYS A 247 -15.02 -4.78 13.89
N THR A 248 -14.45 -4.31 15.00
CA THR A 248 -13.54 -3.18 15.09
C THR A 248 -12.17 -3.67 15.54
N ASN A 249 -11.12 -2.87 15.33
CA ASN A 249 -9.77 -3.28 15.75
C ASN A 249 -9.66 -3.23 17.28
N PRO A 250 -9.27 -4.34 17.95
CA PRO A 250 -9.19 -4.39 19.41
C PRO A 250 -8.08 -3.49 20.00
N HIS A 251 -7.15 -3.04 19.17
CA HIS A 251 -6.06 -2.15 19.58
C HIS A 251 -6.38 -0.65 19.37
N ASN A 252 -7.62 -0.31 19.01
CA ASN A 252 -8.07 1.09 18.95
C ASN A 252 -8.01 1.73 20.33
N LYS A 253 -7.50 2.96 20.41
CA LYS A 253 -7.40 3.73 21.64
C LYS A 253 -7.75 5.19 21.44
N ILE A 254 -8.40 5.78 22.45
CA ILE A 254 -8.57 7.23 22.52
C ILE A 254 -7.42 7.82 23.33
N ILE A 255 -6.70 8.76 22.75
CA ILE A 255 -5.42 9.26 23.26
C ILE A 255 -5.40 10.79 23.17
N LYS A 256 -4.86 11.46 24.20
CA LYS A 256 -4.65 12.91 24.23
C LYS A 256 -3.17 13.24 24.04
N GLY A 257 -2.92 14.23 23.19
CA GLY A 257 -1.61 14.85 22.97
C GLY A 257 -0.61 13.97 22.20
N THR A 258 0.26 14.61 21.42
CA THR A 258 1.23 13.95 20.53
C THR A 258 2.24 13.07 21.24
N LYS A 259 2.64 13.42 22.48
CA LYS A 259 3.56 12.59 23.27
C LYS A 259 3.00 11.19 23.54
N ASN A 260 1.72 11.11 23.88
CA ASN A 260 1.06 9.81 24.13
C ASN A 260 0.80 9.04 22.85
N LEU A 261 0.59 9.74 21.71
CA LEU A 261 0.54 9.11 20.40
C LEU A 261 1.85 8.38 20.09
N MET A 262 3.01 8.98 20.39
CA MET A 262 4.32 8.33 20.18
C MET A 262 4.54 7.12 21.09
N ILE A 263 4.06 7.17 22.33
CA ILE A 263 4.11 6.00 23.24
C ILE A 263 3.27 4.87 22.65
N ASN A 264 2.04 5.18 22.20
CA ASN A 264 1.17 4.20 21.57
C ASN A 264 1.77 3.62 20.27
N TYR A 265 2.40 4.47 19.45
CA TYR A 265 3.10 4.04 18.23
C TYR A 265 4.14 2.95 18.55
N LYS A 266 5.05 3.23 19.50
CA LYS A 266 6.09 2.27 19.91
C LYS A 266 5.51 0.97 20.46
N ASN A 267 4.40 1.05 21.19
CA ASN A 267 3.73 -0.14 21.72
C ASN A 267 3.10 -1.00 20.60
N ILE A 268 2.40 -0.40 19.66
CA ILE A 268 1.80 -1.13 18.54
C ILE A 268 2.90 -1.67 17.60
N GLU A 269 3.98 -0.91 17.37
CA GLU A 269 5.12 -1.37 16.57
C GLU A 269 5.75 -2.64 17.17
N LYS A 270 5.87 -2.73 18.50
CA LYS A 270 6.34 -3.94 19.18
C LYS A 270 5.37 -5.12 19.05
N LEU A 271 4.07 -4.84 19.16
CA LEU A 271 3.02 -5.86 19.05
C LEU A 271 2.78 -6.31 17.59
N ARG A 272 3.36 -5.62 16.61
CA ARG A 272 3.10 -5.86 15.18
C ARG A 272 3.30 -7.32 14.77
N SER A 273 4.30 -8.00 15.29
CA SER A 273 4.58 -9.42 15.01
C SER A 273 3.60 -10.40 15.67
N GLU A 274 2.86 -9.96 16.69
CA GLU A 274 1.90 -10.78 17.43
C GLU A 274 0.47 -10.63 16.88
N ILE A 275 0.22 -9.53 16.14
CA ILE A 275 -1.08 -9.28 15.50
C ILE A 275 -1.22 -10.21 14.29
N ASP A 276 -2.31 -10.98 14.26
CA ASP A 276 -2.59 -11.98 13.23
C ASP A 276 -3.09 -11.38 11.89
N PHE A 277 -2.67 -10.15 11.58
CA PHE A 277 -2.88 -9.50 10.29
C PHE A 277 -1.89 -8.35 10.11
N ASP A 278 -1.63 -7.98 8.86
CA ASP A 278 -0.66 -6.96 8.57
C ASP A 278 -1.16 -5.56 8.86
N ILE A 279 -0.29 -4.74 9.45
CA ILE A 279 -0.48 -3.32 9.69
C ILE A 279 0.74 -2.54 9.18
N ASP A 280 0.51 -1.40 8.53
CA ASP A 280 1.58 -0.56 7.97
C ASP A 280 1.79 0.76 8.74
N GLY A 281 1.05 0.96 9.85
CA GLY A 281 1.14 2.14 10.68
C GLY A 281 -0.03 2.29 11.65
N ILE A 282 -0.28 3.53 12.06
CA ILE A 282 -1.43 3.92 12.87
C ILE A 282 -2.11 5.13 12.22
N VAL A 283 -3.42 5.11 12.13
CA VAL A 283 -4.21 6.27 11.72
C VAL A 283 -4.63 7.03 12.96
N TYR A 284 -4.27 8.31 13.03
CA TYR A 284 -4.77 9.23 14.04
C TYR A 284 -5.88 10.07 13.45
N LYS A 285 -7.05 10.07 14.08
CA LYS A 285 -8.22 10.88 13.73
C LYS A 285 -8.57 11.75 14.92
N ILE A 286 -8.90 13.02 14.71
CA ILE A 286 -9.48 13.84 15.79
C ILE A 286 -10.75 13.15 16.28
N ASN A 287 -10.87 12.90 17.58
CA ASN A 287 -11.99 12.13 18.13
C ASN A 287 -13.34 12.85 17.95
N ASN A 288 -13.38 14.17 18.09
CA ASN A 288 -14.60 14.98 18.03
C ASN A 288 -15.07 15.27 16.61
N PHE A 289 -16.29 14.84 16.23
CA PHE A 289 -16.83 15.01 14.88
C PHE A 289 -17.14 16.47 14.50
N LYS A 290 -17.50 17.33 15.46
CA LYS A 290 -17.68 18.77 15.19
C LYS A 290 -16.37 19.42 14.78
N LEU A 291 -15.26 19.01 15.41
CA LEU A 291 -13.93 19.47 15.01
C LEU A 291 -13.51 18.90 13.64
N GLN A 292 -13.81 17.64 13.35
CA GLN A 292 -13.56 17.05 12.03
C GLN A 292 -14.30 17.83 10.93
N SER A 293 -15.59 18.10 11.13
CA SER A 293 -16.43 18.86 10.19
C SER A 293 -15.88 20.28 9.97
N ARG A 294 -15.46 20.98 11.05
CA ARG A 294 -14.88 22.32 10.97
C ARG A 294 -13.56 22.34 10.20
N LEU A 295 -12.70 21.35 10.42
CA LEU A 295 -11.40 21.22 9.72
C LEU A 295 -11.58 20.87 8.25
N GLY A 296 -12.55 20.05 7.93
CA GLY A 296 -12.87 19.65 6.56
C GLY A 296 -11.71 18.94 5.86
N TYR A 297 -11.61 19.18 4.57
CA TYR A 297 -10.70 18.47 3.68
C TYR A 297 -9.76 19.43 2.93
N ILE A 298 -8.63 18.91 2.47
CA ILE A 298 -7.72 19.59 1.58
C ILE A 298 -7.28 18.63 0.46
N ALA A 299 -7.55 19.02 -0.79
CA ALA A 299 -7.32 18.16 -1.94
C ALA A 299 -7.92 16.75 -1.73
N ASN A 300 -7.08 15.72 -1.58
CA ASN A 300 -7.49 14.32 -1.48
C ASN A 300 -7.35 13.74 -0.07
N ALA A 301 -7.26 14.57 0.96
CA ALA A 301 -7.07 14.11 2.33
C ALA A 301 -7.87 14.97 3.34
N PRO A 302 -8.37 14.38 4.43
CA PRO A 302 -8.94 15.12 5.55
C PRO A 302 -7.84 15.87 6.31
N ARG A 303 -8.16 17.10 6.79
CA ARG A 303 -7.25 17.83 7.69
C ARG A 303 -7.22 17.27 9.11
N TRP A 304 -8.20 16.47 9.47
CA TRP A 304 -8.42 15.92 10.80
C TRP A 304 -7.88 14.51 11.01
N ALA A 305 -7.24 13.92 9.98
CA ALA A 305 -6.65 12.58 10.08
C ALA A 305 -5.29 12.51 9.39
N ILE A 306 -4.40 11.67 9.93
CA ILE A 306 -3.08 11.40 9.39
C ILE A 306 -2.70 9.94 9.61
N ALA A 307 -2.02 9.34 8.65
CA ALA A 307 -1.44 8.00 8.77
C ALA A 307 0.03 8.10 9.19
N HIS A 308 0.36 7.66 10.38
CA HIS A 308 1.73 7.52 10.86
C HIS A 308 2.22 6.13 10.51
N LYS A 309 2.97 6.03 9.43
CA LYS A 309 3.48 4.76 8.93
C LYS A 309 4.66 4.27 9.79
N PHE A 310 4.73 2.95 9.96
CA PHE A 310 5.90 2.35 10.59
C PHE A 310 7.13 2.58 9.72
N SER A 311 8.26 2.80 10.39
CA SER A 311 9.56 2.77 9.72
C SER A 311 9.74 1.41 9.05
N ALA A 312 10.29 1.41 7.85
CA ALA A 312 10.63 0.16 7.21
C ALA A 312 11.66 -0.58 8.05
N ASN A 313 11.41 -1.86 8.31
CA ASN A 313 12.34 -2.66 9.08
C ASN A 313 13.61 -2.89 8.28
N GLN A 314 14.74 -2.49 8.83
CA GLN A 314 16.06 -2.64 8.21
C GLN A 314 16.94 -3.53 9.06
N ALA A 315 17.78 -4.32 8.41
CA ALA A 315 18.85 -5.06 9.08
C ALA A 315 20.10 -5.11 8.19
N SER A 316 21.26 -5.25 8.83
CA SER A 316 22.50 -5.44 8.12
C SER A 316 22.74 -6.93 7.86
N SER A 317 23.08 -7.29 6.64
CA SER A 317 23.43 -8.67 6.26
C SER A 317 24.57 -8.68 5.24
N GLN A 318 25.13 -9.86 4.96
CA GLN A 318 26.16 -10.05 3.96
C GLN A 318 25.59 -10.73 2.71
N ILE A 319 25.96 -10.24 1.52
CA ILE A 319 25.64 -10.90 0.25
C ILE A 319 26.54 -12.13 0.10
N LEU A 320 25.93 -13.30 -0.01
CA LEU A 320 26.60 -14.56 -0.23
C LEU A 320 26.78 -14.82 -1.73
N ASP A 321 25.74 -14.50 -2.52
CA ASP A 321 25.72 -14.70 -3.97
C ASP A 321 24.65 -13.81 -4.62
N ILE A 322 24.70 -13.64 -5.94
CA ILE A 322 23.68 -12.94 -6.73
C ILE A 322 23.22 -13.84 -7.87
N GLU A 323 21.96 -14.27 -7.78
CA GLU A 323 21.31 -15.11 -8.79
C GLU A 323 20.44 -14.28 -9.72
N ILE A 324 20.30 -14.72 -10.98
CA ILE A 324 19.38 -14.13 -11.95
C ILE A 324 18.11 -14.98 -12.04
N GLN A 325 16.99 -14.39 -11.67
CA GLN A 325 15.66 -14.97 -11.90
C GLN A 325 15.11 -14.48 -13.24
N ILE A 326 14.47 -15.38 -14.00
CA ILE A 326 13.88 -15.08 -15.30
C ILE A 326 12.37 -15.10 -15.16
N GLY A 327 11.75 -13.95 -15.37
CA GLY A 327 10.29 -13.82 -15.32
C GLY A 327 9.59 -14.21 -16.62
N ARG A 328 8.27 -14.31 -16.59
CA ARG A 328 7.40 -14.68 -17.74
C ARG A 328 7.54 -13.81 -18.98
N THR A 329 8.00 -12.57 -18.83
CA THR A 329 8.26 -11.61 -19.91
C THR A 329 9.70 -11.65 -20.39
N GLY A 330 10.48 -12.63 -19.95
CA GLY A 330 11.92 -12.72 -20.23
C GLY A 330 12.78 -11.76 -19.39
N ALA A 331 12.21 -10.98 -18.49
CA ALA A 331 12.94 -10.06 -17.63
C ALA A 331 13.94 -10.82 -16.73
N LEU A 332 15.20 -10.37 -16.71
CA LEU A 332 16.24 -10.88 -15.85
C LEU A 332 16.31 -10.03 -14.59
N THR A 333 15.83 -10.58 -13.48
CA THR A 333 15.79 -9.92 -12.18
C THR A 333 16.90 -10.46 -11.28
N PRO A 334 17.89 -9.64 -10.89
CA PRO A 334 18.91 -10.05 -9.96
C PRO A 334 18.37 -10.12 -8.53
N VAL A 335 18.68 -11.22 -7.84
CA VAL A 335 18.30 -11.48 -6.45
C VAL A 335 19.55 -11.81 -5.66
N ALA A 336 19.84 -11.04 -4.63
CA ALA A 336 20.92 -11.33 -3.71
C ALA A 336 20.51 -12.45 -2.74
N LYS A 337 21.30 -13.49 -2.67
CA LYS A 337 21.32 -14.45 -1.56
C LYS A 337 22.09 -13.81 -0.42
N ILE A 338 21.47 -13.63 0.70
CA ILE A 338 22.07 -12.97 1.86
C ILE A 338 22.17 -13.93 3.04
N LYS A 339 23.11 -13.67 3.93
CA LYS A 339 23.15 -14.37 5.22
C LYS A 339 21.81 -14.14 5.93
N PRO A 340 21.10 -15.23 6.35
CA PRO A 340 19.77 -15.08 6.94
C PRO A 340 19.77 -14.07 8.09
N VAL A 341 18.85 -13.13 8.04
CA VAL A 341 18.71 -12.05 9.04
C VAL A 341 17.23 -11.82 9.36
N ASN A 342 16.93 -11.60 10.64
CA ASN A 342 15.56 -11.29 11.04
C ASN A 342 15.26 -9.81 10.73
N ILE A 343 14.20 -9.57 9.96
CA ILE A 343 13.71 -8.23 9.63
C ILE A 343 12.21 -8.17 9.95
N GLY A 344 11.87 -7.47 11.03
CA GLY A 344 10.48 -7.31 11.44
C GLY A 344 9.78 -8.64 11.80
N GLY A 345 10.48 -9.56 12.47
CA GLY A 345 9.95 -10.86 12.87
C GLY A 345 10.04 -11.96 11.81
N VAL A 346 10.53 -11.65 10.61
CA VAL A 346 10.66 -12.63 9.50
C VAL A 346 12.14 -12.82 9.14
N VAL A 347 12.55 -14.08 9.01
CA VAL A 347 13.90 -14.41 8.54
C VAL A 347 13.97 -14.23 7.03
N VAL A 348 14.83 -13.31 6.60
CA VAL A 348 15.06 -12.97 5.21
C VAL A 348 16.40 -13.53 4.77
N SER A 349 16.40 -14.34 3.70
CA SER A 349 17.58 -14.92 3.05
C SER A 349 17.75 -14.49 1.60
N ASN A 350 16.77 -13.78 1.03
CA ASN A 350 16.81 -13.29 -0.34
C ASN A 350 16.33 -11.83 -0.39
N ALA A 351 17.02 -10.99 -1.17
CA ALA A 351 16.62 -9.59 -1.37
C ALA A 351 16.76 -9.21 -2.85
N THR A 352 15.76 -8.53 -3.40
CA THR A 352 15.85 -8.08 -4.80
C THR A 352 16.87 -6.97 -4.96
N LEU A 353 17.55 -7.00 -6.10
CA LEU A 353 18.43 -5.94 -6.57
C LEU A 353 17.80 -5.14 -7.72
N HIS A 354 16.51 -5.37 -7.97
CA HIS A 354 15.68 -4.74 -9.00
C HIS A 354 16.18 -4.98 -10.44
N ASN A 355 17.34 -4.44 -10.83
CA ASN A 355 17.89 -4.52 -12.17
C ASN A 355 19.41 -4.27 -12.19
N GLU A 356 20.02 -4.41 -13.37
CA GLU A 356 21.46 -4.19 -13.60
C GLU A 356 21.90 -2.76 -13.21
N ASP A 357 21.08 -1.74 -13.52
CA ASP A 357 21.42 -0.34 -13.30
C ASP A 357 21.49 0.00 -11.79
N GLU A 358 20.66 -0.65 -10.97
CA GLU A 358 20.68 -0.51 -9.51
C GLU A 358 21.94 -1.14 -8.89
N ILE A 359 22.38 -2.29 -9.40
CA ILE A 359 23.65 -2.92 -8.97
C ILE A 359 24.82 -1.97 -9.25
N ILE A 360 24.84 -1.39 -10.45
CA ILE A 360 25.90 -0.44 -10.86
C ILE A 360 25.81 0.84 -10.03
N ARG A 361 24.63 1.40 -9.89
CA ARG A 361 24.39 2.67 -9.17
C ARG A 361 24.82 2.61 -7.71
N LYS A 362 24.53 1.48 -7.05
CA LYS A 362 24.85 1.25 -5.63
C LYS A 362 26.24 0.61 -5.45
N ASP A 363 26.99 0.30 -6.52
CA ASP A 363 28.25 -0.46 -6.53
C ASP A 363 28.17 -1.73 -5.66
N ILE A 364 27.09 -2.53 -5.88
CA ILE A 364 26.86 -3.75 -5.12
C ILE A 364 27.78 -4.85 -5.60
N ARG A 365 28.43 -5.54 -4.66
CA ARG A 365 29.35 -6.65 -4.93
C ARG A 365 28.99 -7.87 -4.10
N VAL A 366 29.35 -9.05 -4.59
CA VAL A 366 29.29 -10.27 -3.77
C VAL A 366 30.27 -10.11 -2.59
N ASN A 367 29.92 -10.63 -1.45
CA ASN A 367 30.57 -10.47 -0.15
C ASN A 367 30.42 -9.08 0.51
N ASP A 368 29.68 -8.13 -0.09
CA ASP A 368 29.42 -6.86 0.57
C ASP A 368 28.51 -7.02 1.80
N THR A 369 28.79 -6.22 2.81
CA THR A 369 27.81 -5.95 3.88
C THR A 369 26.82 -4.90 3.38
N VAL A 370 25.52 -5.23 3.47
CA VAL A 370 24.44 -4.41 2.92
C VAL A 370 23.37 -4.14 3.96
N VAL A 371 22.67 -3.03 3.80
CA VAL A 371 21.42 -2.75 4.53
C VAL A 371 20.27 -3.27 3.70
N VAL A 372 19.55 -4.23 4.28
CA VAL A 372 18.34 -4.84 3.68
C VAL A 372 17.13 -4.25 4.37
N GLU A 373 16.15 -3.83 3.59
CA GLU A 373 14.89 -3.29 4.06
C GLU A 373 13.73 -4.21 3.66
N ARG A 374 12.80 -4.37 4.59
CA ARG A 374 11.50 -4.96 4.34
C ARG A 374 10.43 -3.94 4.78
N ALA A 375 9.79 -3.30 3.80
CA ALA A 375 8.68 -2.39 4.05
C ALA A 375 7.38 -3.20 3.96
N GLY A 376 6.70 -3.41 5.09
CA GLY A 376 5.49 -4.25 5.13
C GLY A 376 5.77 -5.68 4.65
N ASP A 377 4.85 -6.22 3.85
CA ASP A 377 4.98 -7.55 3.20
C ASP A 377 5.63 -7.50 1.81
N VAL A 378 6.28 -6.39 1.48
CA VAL A 378 6.96 -6.22 0.19
C VAL A 378 8.24 -7.08 0.16
N ILE A 379 8.61 -7.50 -1.05
CA ILE A 379 9.85 -8.25 -1.30
C ILE A 379 11.04 -7.50 -0.70
N PRO A 380 11.84 -8.13 0.19
CA PRO A 380 13.02 -7.50 0.76
C PRO A 380 13.96 -6.99 -0.35
N HIS A 381 14.52 -5.80 -0.16
CA HIS A 381 15.42 -5.20 -1.13
C HIS A 381 16.64 -4.57 -0.46
N ILE A 382 17.71 -4.41 -1.23
CA ILE A 382 18.94 -3.80 -0.75
C ILE A 382 18.86 -2.29 -0.93
N ILE A 383 18.96 -1.54 0.19
CA ILE A 383 18.96 -0.07 0.19
C ILE A 383 20.33 0.47 -0.15
N SER A 384 21.35 0.01 0.57
CA SER A 384 22.72 0.54 0.47
C SER A 384 23.76 -0.51 0.82
N VAL A 385 24.98 -0.24 0.37
CA VAL A 385 26.17 -1.00 0.75
C VAL A 385 26.89 -0.25 1.88
N ASP A 386 27.29 -0.96 2.92
CA ASP A 386 28.20 -0.45 3.95
C ASP A 386 29.64 -0.54 3.44
N ILE A 387 30.07 0.48 2.70
CA ILE A 387 31.39 0.53 2.07
C ILE A 387 32.51 0.43 3.11
N LYS A 388 32.27 0.91 4.35
CA LYS A 388 33.29 0.85 5.42
C LYS A 388 33.54 -0.58 5.88
N LYS A 389 32.56 -1.47 5.71
CA LYS A 389 32.66 -2.90 6.04
C LYS A 389 32.88 -3.79 4.82
N ARG A 390 33.24 -3.20 3.67
CA ARG A 390 33.50 -3.97 2.45
C ARG A 390 34.74 -4.85 2.64
N PHE A 391 34.59 -6.14 2.39
CA PHE A 391 35.68 -7.09 2.45
C PHE A 391 36.63 -6.93 1.25
N LYS A 392 37.93 -7.27 1.44
CA LYS A 392 38.94 -7.19 0.37
C LYS A 392 38.67 -8.14 -0.79
N ASP A 393 37.95 -9.24 -0.51
CA ASP A 393 37.54 -10.27 -1.45
C ASP A 393 36.16 -9.99 -2.09
N SER A 394 35.58 -8.82 -1.83
CA SER A 394 34.34 -8.40 -2.50
C SER A 394 34.57 -8.17 -3.99
N PHE A 395 33.86 -8.89 -4.84
CA PHE A 395 34.02 -8.81 -6.30
C PHE A 395 32.76 -8.31 -7.00
N LYS A 396 32.99 -7.61 -8.12
CA LYS A 396 31.87 -7.04 -8.92
C LYS A 396 31.06 -8.17 -9.56
N PHE A 397 29.74 -8.09 -9.40
CA PHE A 397 28.85 -8.96 -10.14
C PHE A 397 28.79 -8.53 -11.60
N ILE A 398 29.07 -9.47 -12.51
CA ILE A 398 29.00 -9.25 -13.95
C ILE A 398 27.62 -9.73 -14.41
N PHE A 399 26.76 -8.80 -14.82
CA PHE A 399 25.44 -9.13 -15.31
C PHE A 399 25.52 -9.95 -16.60
N PRO A 400 24.82 -11.09 -16.71
CA PRO A 400 25.00 -12.01 -17.82
C PRO A 400 24.51 -11.41 -19.15
N LYS A 401 25.36 -11.49 -20.17
CA LYS A 401 25.05 -11.10 -21.56
C LYS A 401 24.30 -12.20 -22.32
N LYS A 402 24.28 -13.41 -21.78
CA LYS A 402 23.50 -14.56 -22.25
C LYS A 402 22.50 -14.99 -21.19
N CYS A 403 21.33 -15.44 -21.63
CA CYS A 403 20.31 -15.96 -20.72
C CYS A 403 20.80 -17.20 -19.97
N PRO A 404 20.76 -17.23 -18.65
CA PRO A 404 21.22 -18.40 -17.87
C PRO A 404 20.44 -19.69 -18.14
N SER A 405 19.22 -19.59 -18.69
CA SER A 405 18.37 -20.75 -18.98
C SER A 405 18.59 -21.32 -20.39
N CYS A 406 18.57 -20.45 -21.42
CA CYS A 406 18.57 -20.91 -22.82
C CYS A 406 19.81 -20.49 -23.62
N GLY A 407 20.72 -19.70 -23.05
CA GLY A 407 21.92 -19.23 -23.73
C GLY A 407 21.71 -18.10 -24.75
N SER A 408 20.48 -17.72 -25.07
CA SER A 408 20.18 -16.62 -26.00
C SER A 408 20.73 -15.29 -25.49
N LYS A 409 20.98 -14.35 -26.39
CA LYS A 409 21.44 -13.00 -26.01
C LYS A 409 20.46 -12.34 -25.03
N THR A 410 20.99 -11.51 -24.14
CA THR A 410 20.16 -10.64 -23.31
C THR A 410 20.26 -9.21 -23.80
N ILE A 411 19.12 -8.54 -23.95
CA ILE A 411 19.03 -7.19 -24.50
C ILE A 411 18.32 -6.24 -23.53
N LYS A 412 18.68 -4.97 -23.60
CA LYS A 412 17.86 -3.88 -23.04
C LYS A 412 17.09 -3.26 -24.20
N GLU A 413 15.78 -3.37 -24.16
CA GLU A 413 14.90 -2.79 -25.19
C GLU A 413 15.09 -1.28 -25.27
N PHE A 414 15.08 -0.76 -26.49
CA PHE A 414 15.15 0.67 -26.73
C PHE A 414 13.72 1.21 -26.89
N ASN A 415 13.31 2.05 -25.97
CA ASN A 415 12.01 2.70 -26.09
C ASN A 415 12.13 3.87 -27.09
N THR A 416 11.53 3.72 -28.25
CA THR A 416 11.57 4.71 -29.33
C THR A 416 10.87 6.03 -28.97
N ILE A 417 9.91 5.98 -28.03
CA ILE A 417 9.17 7.16 -27.55
C ILE A 417 10.03 7.96 -26.57
N THR A 418 10.69 7.28 -25.61
CA THR A 418 11.49 7.93 -24.57
C THR A 418 12.95 8.15 -24.98
N LYS A 419 13.38 7.57 -26.11
CA LYS A 419 14.78 7.53 -26.60
C LYS A 419 15.77 7.03 -25.54
N LYS A 420 15.35 6.11 -24.67
CA LYS A 420 16.16 5.49 -23.62
C LYS A 420 16.09 3.98 -23.68
N LYS A 421 17.20 3.33 -23.28
CA LYS A 421 17.20 1.89 -23.04
C LYS A 421 16.39 1.59 -21.76
N ASP A 422 15.66 0.47 -21.77
CA ASP A 422 14.96 -0.03 -20.58
C ASP A 422 15.99 -0.37 -19.48
N ALA A 423 15.65 -0.10 -18.24
CA ALA A 423 16.47 -0.50 -17.09
C ALA A 423 16.51 -2.03 -16.94
N VAL A 424 15.49 -2.72 -17.44
CA VAL A 424 15.34 -4.17 -17.35
C VAL A 424 15.98 -4.84 -18.58
N ARG A 425 16.91 -5.75 -18.32
CA ARG A 425 17.48 -6.63 -19.36
C ARG A 425 16.58 -7.85 -19.54
N ARG A 426 16.35 -8.25 -20.81
CA ARG A 426 15.46 -9.37 -21.15
C ARG A 426 16.18 -10.41 -22.00
N CYS A 427 15.75 -11.65 -21.87
CA CYS A 427 16.12 -12.72 -22.80
C CYS A 427 15.51 -12.41 -24.18
N SER A 428 16.31 -12.53 -25.24
CA SER A 428 15.87 -12.27 -26.61
C SER A 428 15.27 -13.48 -27.32
N SER A 429 15.11 -14.62 -26.60
CA SER A 429 14.49 -15.83 -27.22
C SER A 429 13.02 -15.57 -27.59
N GLU A 430 12.60 -16.10 -28.70
CA GLU A 430 11.23 -16.02 -29.20
C GLU A 430 10.42 -17.27 -28.82
N GLY A 431 9.09 -17.09 -28.73
CA GLY A 431 8.17 -18.21 -28.50
C GLY A 431 8.42 -18.97 -27.20
N TYR A 432 8.66 -20.28 -27.30
CA TYR A 432 8.84 -21.22 -26.18
C TYR A 432 10.29 -21.71 -26.04
N GLU A 433 11.23 -21.12 -26.72
CA GLU A 433 12.64 -21.54 -26.72
C GLU A 433 13.32 -21.45 -25.35
N CYS A 434 12.91 -20.53 -24.51
CA CYS A 434 13.41 -20.41 -23.16
C CYS A 434 12.50 -21.13 -22.17
N GLU A 435 12.97 -22.27 -21.67
CA GLU A 435 12.25 -23.12 -20.71
C GLU A 435 11.72 -22.35 -19.51
N LYS A 436 12.53 -21.47 -18.90
CA LYS A 436 12.11 -20.68 -17.73
C LYS A 436 10.98 -19.71 -18.08
N ILE A 437 11.02 -19.05 -19.24
CA ILE A 437 9.94 -18.16 -19.69
C ILE A 437 8.66 -18.97 -19.89
N SER A 438 8.76 -20.14 -20.50
CA SER A 438 7.62 -21.03 -20.75
C SER A 438 6.99 -21.52 -19.45
N ILE A 439 7.81 -21.96 -18.50
CA ILE A 439 7.35 -22.37 -17.17
C ILE A 439 6.64 -21.23 -16.46
N GLU A 440 7.20 -20.04 -16.43
CA GLU A 440 6.60 -18.88 -15.76
C GLU A 440 5.32 -18.37 -16.47
N LYS A 441 5.22 -18.52 -17.80
CA LYS A 441 3.97 -18.28 -18.53
C LYS A 441 2.91 -19.31 -18.17
N LEU A 442 3.25 -20.62 -18.12
CA LEU A 442 2.34 -21.70 -17.71
C LEU A 442 1.86 -21.52 -16.27
N LYS A 443 2.78 -21.26 -15.34
CA LYS A 443 2.41 -20.99 -13.95
C LYS A 443 1.42 -19.82 -13.86
N HIS A 444 1.66 -18.75 -14.60
CA HIS A 444 0.77 -17.60 -14.62
C HIS A 444 -0.58 -17.92 -15.26
N PHE A 445 -0.61 -18.75 -16.31
CA PHE A 445 -1.85 -19.21 -16.94
C PHE A 445 -2.68 -20.03 -15.96
N VAL A 446 -2.10 -21.08 -15.38
CA VAL A 446 -2.76 -21.94 -14.40
C VAL A 446 -3.18 -21.19 -13.14
N SER A 447 -2.46 -20.14 -12.74
CA SER A 447 -2.83 -19.33 -11.56
C SER A 447 -3.99 -18.35 -11.81
N LYS A 448 -4.45 -18.21 -13.06
CA LYS A 448 -5.56 -17.32 -13.44
C LYS A 448 -6.85 -18.06 -13.77
N GLU A 449 -6.80 -19.36 -13.98
CA GLU A 449 -7.96 -20.26 -14.06
C GLU A 449 -8.29 -20.84 -12.69
#